data_7a54d73bcbfa7b9d45a5b082fc16e7dc
#
_entry.id   7a54d73bcbfa7b9d45a5b082fc16e7dc
#
_cell.length_a   1.000
_cell.length_b   1.000
_cell.length_c   1.000
_cell.angle_alpha   90.00
_cell.angle_beta   90.00
_cell.angle_gamma   90.00
#
_symmetry.space_group_name_H-M   'P 1'
#
loop_
_entity.id
_entity.type
_entity.pdbx_description
1 polymer ?
#
loop_
_entity_poly.entity_id
_entity_poly.type
_entity_poly.pdbx_seq_one_letter_code
_entity_poly.pdbx_strand_id
1 'polypeptide(L)'
;QPVLTQPPSLSASPGASARLPCTLSSDLSVGSKNMYWYQQKPGSAPRLFLYYYSDSDKQLGPGVPNRVSGSKETSSNTAFLLISGLQPEDEADYYCQVYDSSANWVFGGGTRLTVLGQPKAAPSVTLFPPSSEELQANKATLVCLISDFYPGAVEVAWKADGSAVNAGVETTKPSKQSNNKYAASSYLSLTSDQWKSHKSYSCQVTHEGSTVEKTVAPAE
;
A
#
# COMPACT_ATOMS: atom_id res chain seq x y z
N GLN A 1 -2.36 -25.36 -17.34
CA GLN A 1 -2.69 -23.95 -17.31
C GLN A 1 -1.42 -23.11 -17.18
N PRO A 2 -1.17 -22.17 -18.10
CA PRO A 2 -0.03 -21.26 -17.95
C PRO A 2 -0.16 -20.39 -16.71
N VAL A 3 0.91 -20.34 -15.92
CA VAL A 3 0.96 -19.57 -14.67
C VAL A 3 2.30 -18.85 -14.56
N LEU A 4 2.27 -17.62 -14.09
CA LEU A 4 3.47 -16.87 -13.73
C LEU A 4 3.48 -16.68 -12.21
N THR A 5 4.56 -17.08 -11.56
CA THR A 5 4.67 -17.03 -10.11
C THR A 5 5.67 -15.96 -9.69
N GLN A 6 5.19 -15.03 -8.88
CA GLN A 6 6.02 -13.96 -8.30
C GLN A 6 5.92 -14.04 -6.77
N PRO A 7 7.01 -13.79 -6.03
CA PRO A 7 6.91 -13.68 -4.57
C PRO A 7 5.99 -12.50 -4.21
N PRO A 8 5.15 -12.62 -3.17
CA PRO A 8 4.22 -11.54 -2.83
C PRO A 8 4.91 -10.24 -2.40
N SER A 9 6.07 -10.35 -1.76
CA SER A 9 6.79 -9.18 -1.25
C SER A 9 8.29 -9.39 -1.31
N LEU A 10 9.01 -8.28 -1.40
CA LEU A 10 10.46 -8.26 -1.41
C LEU A 10 10.91 -6.92 -0.88
N SER A 11 11.98 -6.91 -0.08
CA SER A 11 12.51 -5.66 0.46
C SER A 11 14.00 -5.55 0.18
N ALA A 12 14.48 -4.33 0.03
CA ALA A 12 15.89 -4.05 -0.18
C ALA A 12 16.25 -2.66 0.33
N SER A 13 17.54 -2.43 0.56
CA SER A 13 18.03 -1.17 1.12
C SER A 13 18.19 -0.11 0.03
N PRO A 14 18.11 1.18 0.37
CA PRO A 14 18.40 2.26 -0.58
C PRO A 14 19.81 2.11 -1.14
N GLY A 15 19.95 2.40 -2.44
CA GLY A 15 21.23 2.29 -3.15
C GLY A 15 21.60 0.87 -3.54
N ALA A 16 20.96 -0.14 -2.98
CA ALA A 16 21.18 -1.54 -3.38
C ALA A 16 20.42 -1.85 -4.67
N SER A 17 20.54 -3.09 -5.13
CA SER A 17 19.80 -3.59 -6.29
C SER A 17 18.69 -4.54 -5.83
N ALA A 18 17.56 -4.49 -6.52
CA ALA A 18 16.48 -5.45 -6.33
C ALA A 18 16.36 -6.31 -7.58
N ARG A 19 16.16 -7.61 -7.37
CA ARG A 19 15.98 -8.58 -8.43
C ARG A 19 14.66 -9.29 -8.22
N LEU A 20 13.68 -8.97 -9.04
CA LEU A 20 12.31 -9.46 -8.91
C LEU A 20 12.10 -10.63 -9.84
N PRO A 21 11.82 -11.83 -9.33
CA PRO A 21 11.65 -13.01 -10.18
C PRO A 21 10.21 -13.15 -10.66
N CYS A 22 10.07 -13.76 -11.83
CA CYS A 22 8.82 -14.20 -12.42
C CYS A 22 9.07 -15.58 -12.98
N THR A 23 8.63 -16.61 -12.28
CA THR A 23 8.86 -18.00 -12.67
C THR A 23 7.70 -18.50 -13.51
N LEU A 24 8.01 -18.98 -14.69
CA LEU A 24 7.01 -19.50 -15.63
C LEU A 24 6.73 -20.96 -15.33
N SER A 25 5.46 -21.35 -15.44
CA SER A 25 5.08 -22.77 -15.34
C SER A 25 5.70 -23.59 -16.46
N SER A 26 5.76 -24.92 -16.30
CA SER A 26 6.48 -25.80 -17.20
C SER A 26 5.92 -25.86 -18.62
N ASP A 27 4.67 -25.46 -18.82
CA ASP A 27 4.06 -25.39 -20.13
C ASP A 27 4.43 -24.12 -20.91
N LEU A 28 5.24 -23.24 -20.32
CA LEU A 28 5.80 -22.06 -20.96
C LEU A 28 7.34 -22.16 -20.96
N SER A 29 7.97 -21.52 -21.93
CA SER A 29 9.42 -21.45 -22.01
C SER A 29 9.86 -19.98 -21.96
N VAL A 30 10.61 -19.61 -20.92
CA VAL A 30 11.04 -18.22 -20.73
C VAL A 30 11.88 -17.72 -21.90
N GLY A 31 12.69 -18.59 -22.51
CA GLY A 31 13.54 -18.21 -23.62
C GLY A 31 12.77 -17.76 -24.86
N SER A 32 11.53 -18.23 -25.03
CA SER A 32 10.72 -17.92 -26.21
C SER A 32 9.64 -16.89 -25.95
N LYS A 33 9.56 -16.33 -24.75
CA LYS A 33 8.50 -15.38 -24.38
C LYS A 33 9.01 -13.95 -24.29
N ASN A 34 8.19 -13.04 -24.81
CA ASN A 34 8.36 -11.61 -24.58
C ASN A 34 7.85 -11.31 -23.17
N MET A 35 8.74 -10.80 -22.31
CA MET A 35 8.38 -10.47 -20.94
C MET A 35 8.03 -8.99 -20.83
N TYR A 36 6.86 -8.72 -20.31
CA TYR A 36 6.40 -7.36 -20.03
C TYR A 36 6.32 -7.18 -18.54
N TRP A 37 6.83 -6.05 -18.06
CA TRP A 37 6.81 -5.69 -16.65
C TRP A 37 6.06 -4.38 -16.47
N TYR A 38 5.21 -4.33 -15.45
CA TYR A 38 4.42 -3.15 -15.12
C TYR A 38 4.70 -2.71 -13.70
N GLN A 39 4.73 -1.39 -13.49
CA GLN A 39 4.82 -0.80 -12.16
C GLN A 39 3.48 -0.17 -11.82
N GLN A 40 2.98 -0.44 -10.62
CA GLN A 40 1.77 0.17 -10.12
C GLN A 40 2.02 0.76 -8.74
N LYS A 41 1.82 2.07 -8.61
CA LYS A 41 1.84 2.78 -7.33
C LYS A 41 0.44 2.92 -6.78
N PRO A 42 0.28 3.11 -5.45
CA PRO A 42 -1.05 3.23 -4.85
C PRO A 42 -1.89 4.33 -5.50
N GLY A 43 -3.14 4.00 -5.81
CA GLY A 43 -4.08 4.96 -6.41
C GLY A 43 -3.84 5.28 -7.87
N SER A 44 -2.89 4.62 -8.53
CA SER A 44 -2.55 4.87 -9.92
C SER A 44 -2.75 3.62 -10.77
N ALA A 45 -2.93 3.82 -12.06
CA ALA A 45 -2.97 2.73 -13.01
C ALA A 45 -1.57 2.12 -13.19
N PRO A 46 -1.46 0.83 -13.52
CA PRO A 46 -0.18 0.26 -13.91
C PRO A 46 0.38 0.95 -15.13
N ARG A 47 1.69 1.12 -15.18
CA ARG A 47 2.39 1.62 -16.36
C ARG A 47 3.38 0.60 -16.86
N LEU A 48 3.59 0.57 -18.19
CA LEU A 48 4.61 -0.28 -18.76
C LEU A 48 5.98 0.17 -18.28
N PHE A 49 6.71 -0.74 -17.67
CA PHE A 49 8.00 -0.46 -17.05
C PHE A 49 9.16 -0.97 -17.90
N LEU A 50 9.03 -2.21 -18.41
CA LEU A 50 10.06 -2.84 -19.20
C LEU A 50 9.45 -3.87 -20.12
N TYR A 51 9.93 -3.91 -21.36
CA TYR A 51 9.79 -5.02 -22.27
C TYR A 51 11.14 -5.70 -22.43
N TYR A 52 11.17 -7.01 -22.28
CA TYR A 52 12.43 -7.76 -22.39
C TYR A 52 12.23 -9.11 -23.07
N TYR A 53 12.92 -9.32 -24.18
CA TYR A 53 13.03 -10.63 -24.80
C TYR A 53 14.46 -11.15 -24.67
N SER A 54 15.46 -10.32 -24.99
CA SER A 54 16.88 -10.59 -24.91
C SER A 54 17.63 -9.29 -24.73
N ASP A 55 18.96 -9.35 -24.53
CA ASP A 55 19.77 -8.15 -24.38
C ASP A 55 19.80 -7.29 -25.64
N SER A 56 19.51 -7.89 -26.81
CA SER A 56 19.41 -7.16 -28.08
C SER A 56 17.99 -6.78 -28.45
N ASP A 57 17.01 -7.24 -27.70
CA ASP A 57 15.57 -6.98 -27.95
C ASP A 57 14.87 -6.65 -26.63
N LYS A 58 14.94 -5.39 -26.26
CA LYS A 58 14.39 -4.88 -25.02
C LYS A 58 14.06 -3.40 -25.15
N GLN A 59 13.20 -2.90 -24.30
CA GLN A 59 12.82 -1.49 -24.29
C GLN A 59 12.27 -1.07 -22.93
N LEU A 60 12.76 0.05 -22.40
CA LEU A 60 12.16 0.66 -21.21
C LEU A 60 10.84 1.33 -21.58
N GLY A 61 9.91 1.33 -20.62
CA GLY A 61 8.68 2.09 -20.76
C GLY A 61 8.94 3.60 -20.74
N PRO A 62 7.96 4.40 -21.16
CA PRO A 62 8.11 5.87 -21.17
C PRO A 62 8.44 6.41 -19.77
N GLY A 63 9.48 7.23 -19.68
CA GLY A 63 9.88 7.87 -18.44
C GLY A 63 10.58 6.97 -17.42
N VAL A 64 10.87 5.71 -17.78
CA VAL A 64 11.54 4.77 -16.88
C VAL A 64 13.05 5.01 -16.93
N PRO A 65 13.71 5.13 -15.76
CA PRO A 65 15.15 5.39 -15.73
C PRO A 65 15.96 4.18 -16.22
N ASN A 66 17.14 4.44 -16.76
CA ASN A 66 18.00 3.41 -17.34
C ASN A 66 18.68 2.50 -16.31
N ARG A 67 18.48 2.72 -15.02
CA ARG A 67 18.91 1.80 -13.95
C ARG A 67 18.02 0.56 -13.85
N VAL A 68 16.97 0.48 -14.67
CA VAL A 68 16.06 -0.66 -14.78
C VAL A 68 16.52 -1.53 -15.94
N SER A 69 16.58 -2.84 -15.72
CA SER A 69 16.96 -3.80 -16.76
C SER A 69 16.24 -5.12 -16.53
N GLY A 70 16.39 -6.03 -17.48
CA GLY A 70 15.80 -7.35 -17.40
C GLY A 70 16.80 -8.43 -17.68
N SER A 71 16.48 -9.66 -17.27
CA SER A 71 17.25 -10.84 -17.59
C SER A 71 16.37 -12.07 -17.57
N LYS A 72 16.89 -13.18 -18.03
CA LYS A 72 16.25 -14.49 -18.02
C LYS A 72 17.23 -15.55 -17.58
N GLU A 73 16.72 -16.56 -16.90
CA GLU A 73 17.49 -17.74 -16.53
C GLU A 73 16.73 -18.98 -17.01
N THR A 74 17.27 -19.61 -18.03
CA THR A 74 16.58 -20.75 -18.68
C THR A 74 16.53 -21.97 -17.77
N SER A 75 17.56 -22.18 -16.94
CA SER A 75 17.62 -23.35 -16.04
C SER A 75 16.49 -23.38 -15.01
N SER A 76 16.04 -22.20 -14.55
CA SER A 76 14.94 -22.07 -13.59
C SER A 76 13.64 -21.62 -14.23
N ASN A 77 13.63 -21.42 -15.55
CA ASN A 77 12.47 -20.92 -16.31
C ASN A 77 11.93 -19.61 -15.72
N THR A 78 12.83 -18.72 -15.37
CA THR A 78 12.50 -17.49 -14.64
C THR A 78 12.98 -16.26 -15.39
N ALA A 79 12.14 -15.23 -15.42
CA ALA A 79 12.50 -13.89 -15.87
C ALA A 79 12.73 -13.01 -14.66
N PHE A 80 13.59 -12.01 -14.78
CA PHE A 80 13.89 -11.09 -13.69
C PHE A 80 13.77 -9.65 -14.14
N LEU A 81 13.17 -8.85 -13.27
CA LEU A 81 13.26 -7.39 -13.34
C LEU A 81 14.35 -6.95 -12.38
N LEU A 82 15.29 -6.16 -12.88
CA LEU A 82 16.43 -5.67 -12.10
C LEU A 82 16.31 -4.16 -11.94
N ILE A 83 16.34 -3.68 -10.70
CA ILE A 83 16.32 -2.25 -10.40
C ILE A 83 17.57 -1.98 -9.57
N SER A 84 18.51 -1.22 -10.12
CA SER A 84 19.74 -0.86 -9.42
C SER A 84 19.63 0.54 -8.82
N GLY A 85 20.44 0.82 -7.79
CA GLY A 85 20.45 2.13 -7.16
C GLY A 85 19.08 2.50 -6.58
N LEU A 86 18.48 1.60 -5.81
CA LEU A 86 17.13 1.76 -5.30
C LEU A 86 16.92 3.08 -4.59
N GLN A 87 15.79 3.72 -4.90
CA GLN A 87 15.33 4.98 -4.31
C GLN A 87 13.95 4.78 -3.72
N PRO A 88 13.52 5.63 -2.76
CA PRO A 88 12.19 5.49 -2.15
C PRO A 88 11.04 5.45 -3.16
N GLU A 89 11.16 6.19 -4.26
CA GLU A 89 10.13 6.21 -5.31
C GLU A 89 10.01 4.91 -6.10
N ASP A 90 10.95 3.99 -5.95
CA ASP A 90 10.87 2.65 -6.57
C ASP A 90 9.90 1.74 -5.83
N GLU A 91 9.48 2.10 -4.63
CA GLU A 91 8.52 1.31 -3.87
C GLU A 91 7.18 1.29 -4.59
N ALA A 92 6.75 0.09 -4.98
CA ALA A 92 5.57 -0.11 -5.81
C ALA A 92 5.27 -1.61 -5.91
N ASP A 93 4.14 -1.93 -6.57
CA ASP A 93 3.84 -3.30 -6.99
C ASP A 93 4.34 -3.48 -8.43
N TYR A 94 4.97 -4.63 -8.68
CA TYR A 94 5.53 -4.95 -9.99
C TYR A 94 4.93 -6.25 -10.49
N TYR A 95 4.42 -6.22 -11.72
CA TYR A 95 3.74 -7.36 -12.35
C TYR A 95 4.48 -7.79 -13.59
N CYS A 96 4.66 -9.09 -13.76
CA CYS A 96 5.14 -9.66 -15.03
C CYS A 96 3.96 -10.16 -15.84
N GLN A 97 4.14 -10.21 -17.17
CA GLN A 97 3.09 -10.59 -18.10
C GLN A 97 3.72 -11.22 -19.33
N VAL A 98 3.06 -12.25 -19.84
CA VAL A 98 3.39 -12.84 -21.15
C VAL A 98 2.10 -13.01 -21.96
N TYR A 99 2.24 -13.16 -23.27
CA TYR A 99 1.16 -13.60 -24.12
C TYR A 99 1.37 -15.08 -24.46
N ASP A 100 0.35 -15.88 -24.32
CA ASP A 100 0.37 -17.27 -24.73
C ASP A 100 -0.84 -17.57 -25.61
N SER A 101 -0.61 -18.24 -26.73
CA SER A 101 -1.66 -18.50 -27.72
C SER A 101 -2.84 -19.32 -27.16
N SER A 102 -2.59 -20.16 -26.15
CA SER A 102 -3.63 -21.00 -25.54
C SER A 102 -4.41 -20.29 -24.43
N ALA A 103 -3.81 -19.28 -23.78
CA ALA A 103 -4.39 -18.63 -22.61
C ALA A 103 -4.46 -17.10 -22.75
N ASN A 104 -4.06 -16.54 -23.90
CA ASN A 104 -3.99 -15.11 -24.16
C ASN A 104 -2.99 -14.42 -23.22
N TRP A 105 -3.39 -13.33 -22.57
CA TRP A 105 -2.51 -12.63 -21.66
C TRP A 105 -2.49 -13.32 -20.29
N VAL A 106 -1.29 -13.60 -19.81
CA VAL A 106 -1.09 -14.23 -18.50
C VAL A 106 -0.29 -13.28 -17.63
N PHE A 107 -0.82 -12.96 -16.45
CA PHE A 107 -0.18 -12.07 -15.48
C PHE A 107 0.32 -12.84 -14.27
N GLY A 108 1.45 -12.41 -13.70
CA GLY A 108 1.83 -12.82 -12.37
C GLY A 108 0.98 -12.12 -11.32
N GLY A 109 1.05 -12.62 -10.09
CA GLY A 109 0.30 -12.04 -8.96
C GLY A 109 0.85 -10.74 -8.43
N GLY A 110 2.05 -10.36 -8.85
CA GLY A 110 2.70 -9.12 -8.42
C GLY A 110 3.61 -9.29 -7.22
N THR A 111 4.63 -8.47 -7.17
CA THR A 111 5.55 -8.37 -6.03
C THR A 111 5.52 -6.94 -5.51
N ARG A 112 5.26 -6.79 -4.21
CA ARG A 112 5.39 -5.48 -3.55
C ARG A 112 6.83 -5.28 -3.14
N LEU A 113 7.49 -4.31 -3.75
CA LEU A 113 8.85 -3.95 -3.41
C LEU A 113 8.84 -2.85 -2.35
N THR A 114 9.47 -3.15 -1.21
CA THR A 114 9.64 -2.20 -0.10
C THR A 114 11.09 -1.73 -0.08
N VAL A 115 11.30 -0.40 -0.05
CA VAL A 115 12.62 0.19 0.10
C VAL A 115 12.81 0.54 1.57
N LEU A 116 13.73 -0.16 2.23
CA LEU A 116 13.96 -0.06 3.66
C LEU A 116 14.62 1.27 4.03
N GLY A 117 14.68 1.56 5.35
CA GLY A 117 15.45 2.69 5.88
C GLY A 117 14.85 4.06 5.65
N GLN A 118 13.58 4.15 5.27
CA GLN A 118 12.88 5.43 5.19
C GLN A 118 12.69 5.99 6.60
N PRO A 119 12.76 7.34 6.78
CA PRO A 119 12.65 7.94 8.11
C PRO A 119 11.29 7.67 8.73
N LYS A 120 11.28 7.39 10.04
CA LYS A 120 10.05 7.32 10.80
C LYS A 120 9.36 8.69 10.79
N ALA A 121 8.03 8.67 10.73
CA ALA A 121 7.22 9.87 10.82
C ALA A 121 6.05 9.60 11.75
N ALA A 122 5.86 10.46 12.74
CA ALA A 122 4.75 10.37 13.67
C ALA A 122 3.46 10.82 12.98
N PRO A 123 2.31 10.22 13.33
CA PRO A 123 1.06 10.60 12.69
C PRO A 123 0.58 11.99 13.12
N SER A 124 -0.04 12.70 12.17
CA SER A 124 -0.90 13.83 12.46
C SER A 124 -2.30 13.30 12.70
N VAL A 125 -2.94 13.70 13.80
CA VAL A 125 -4.25 13.20 14.17
C VAL A 125 -5.22 14.37 14.30
N THR A 126 -6.37 14.27 13.61
CA THR A 126 -7.45 15.24 13.71
C THR A 126 -8.75 14.51 14.00
N LEU A 127 -9.42 14.89 15.08
CA LEU A 127 -10.67 14.30 15.47
C LEU A 127 -11.81 15.30 15.24
N PHE A 128 -12.80 14.87 14.46
CA PHE A 128 -13.97 15.69 14.13
C PHE A 128 -15.17 15.27 14.96
N PRO A 129 -15.86 16.22 15.60
CA PRO A 129 -17.13 15.92 16.25
C PRO A 129 -18.22 15.71 15.21
N PRO A 130 -19.40 15.19 15.64
CA PRO A 130 -20.54 15.08 14.72
C PRO A 130 -21.02 16.46 14.28
N SER A 131 -21.52 16.53 13.05
CA SER A 131 -22.13 17.76 12.54
C SER A 131 -23.49 17.99 13.19
N SER A 132 -23.93 19.25 13.23
CA SER A 132 -25.24 19.59 13.75
C SER A 132 -26.37 18.93 12.94
N GLU A 133 -26.20 18.82 11.64
CA GLU A 133 -27.18 18.17 10.76
C GLU A 133 -27.34 16.69 11.09
N GLU A 134 -26.23 16.00 11.34
CA GLU A 134 -26.28 14.58 11.72
C GLU A 134 -26.96 14.39 13.07
N LEU A 135 -26.70 15.27 14.02
CA LEU A 135 -27.34 15.22 15.34
C LEU A 135 -28.86 15.40 15.24
N GLN A 136 -29.32 16.24 14.32
CA GLN A 136 -30.75 16.42 14.06
C GLN A 136 -31.38 15.16 13.48
N ALA A 137 -30.59 14.30 12.85
CA ALA A 137 -31.03 12.99 12.36
C ALA A 137 -30.89 11.88 13.40
N ASN A 138 -30.64 12.22 14.66
CA ASN A 138 -30.48 11.30 15.79
C ASN A 138 -29.27 10.39 15.68
N LYS A 139 -28.24 10.81 14.95
CA LYS A 139 -26.99 10.07 14.76
C LYS A 139 -25.79 10.94 15.12
N ALA A 140 -24.69 10.30 15.41
CA ALA A 140 -23.44 10.98 15.70
C ALA A 140 -22.26 10.11 15.24
N THR A 141 -21.52 10.59 14.26
CA THR A 141 -20.29 9.93 13.80
C THR A 141 -19.10 10.79 14.13
N LEU A 142 -18.14 10.20 14.83
CA LEU A 142 -16.85 10.83 15.08
C LEU A 142 -15.86 10.29 14.07
N VAL A 143 -15.06 11.19 13.51
CA VAL A 143 -14.09 10.83 12.48
C VAL A 143 -12.69 11.19 12.96
N CYS A 144 -11.84 10.20 13.08
CA CYS A 144 -10.44 10.37 13.47
C CYS A 144 -9.58 10.18 12.22
N LEU A 145 -8.97 11.26 11.72
CA LEU A 145 -8.08 11.25 10.57
C LEU A 145 -6.65 11.14 11.02
N ILE A 146 -5.93 10.21 10.44
CA ILE A 146 -4.55 9.88 10.81
C ILE A 146 -3.73 9.96 9.53
N SER A 147 -2.74 10.84 9.49
CA SER A 147 -1.98 11.07 8.25
C SER A 147 -0.50 11.23 8.50
N ASP A 148 0.27 11.10 7.41
CA ASP A 148 1.71 11.40 7.37
C ASP A 148 2.54 10.54 8.31
N PHE A 149 2.19 9.27 8.50
CA PHE A 149 2.97 8.39 9.36
C PHE A 149 3.75 7.35 8.54
N TYR A 150 4.89 6.94 9.10
CA TYR A 150 5.72 5.89 8.55
C TYR A 150 6.49 5.21 9.69
N PRO A 151 6.56 3.87 9.79
CA PRO A 151 5.93 2.87 8.91
C PRO A 151 4.40 2.88 8.95
N GLY A 152 3.79 2.17 8.02
CA GLY A 152 2.35 2.18 7.79
C GLY A 152 1.54 1.25 8.70
N ALA A 153 1.78 1.32 10.00
CA ALA A 153 1.04 0.53 10.99
C ALA A 153 0.69 1.40 12.19
N VAL A 154 -0.58 1.44 12.53
CA VAL A 154 -1.10 2.17 13.70
C VAL A 154 -2.14 1.32 14.41
N GLU A 155 -2.30 1.57 15.71
CA GLU A 155 -3.39 1.04 16.50
C GLU A 155 -4.27 2.20 16.94
N VAL A 156 -5.59 2.04 16.81
CA VAL A 156 -6.55 3.07 17.17
C VAL A 156 -7.44 2.54 18.30
N ALA A 157 -7.55 3.32 19.36
CA ALA A 157 -8.45 3.04 20.47
C ALA A 157 -9.36 4.23 20.70
N TRP A 158 -10.62 3.96 20.98
CA TRP A 158 -11.62 4.98 21.28
C TRP A 158 -11.97 4.94 22.76
N LYS A 159 -12.24 6.09 23.34
CA LYS A 159 -12.66 6.22 24.74
C LYS A 159 -13.84 7.15 24.88
N ALA A 160 -14.75 6.80 25.78
CA ALA A 160 -15.85 7.65 26.24
C ALA A 160 -15.61 7.93 27.72
N ASP A 161 -15.44 9.19 28.09
CA ASP A 161 -15.14 9.59 29.48
C ASP A 161 -13.99 8.78 30.07
N GLY A 162 -12.98 8.45 29.28
CA GLY A 162 -11.82 7.68 29.72
C GLY A 162 -11.97 6.18 29.71
N SER A 163 -13.16 5.64 29.41
CA SER A 163 -13.40 4.20 29.31
C SER A 163 -13.38 3.72 27.88
N ALA A 164 -12.83 2.52 27.66
CA ALA A 164 -12.71 1.96 26.30
C ALA A 164 -14.07 1.75 25.65
N VAL A 165 -14.15 2.08 24.36
CA VAL A 165 -15.33 1.86 23.51
C VAL A 165 -14.92 0.94 22.37
N ASN A 166 -15.59 -0.20 22.26
CA ASN A 166 -15.31 -1.18 21.21
C ASN A 166 -16.43 -1.33 20.19
N ALA A 167 -17.65 -1.02 20.56
CA ALA A 167 -18.81 -1.12 19.69
C ALA A 167 -18.91 0.11 18.78
N GLY A 168 -19.28 -0.10 17.52
CA GLY A 168 -19.48 0.98 16.55
C GLY A 168 -18.21 1.54 15.96
N VAL A 169 -17.07 0.86 16.11
CA VAL A 169 -15.77 1.30 15.60
C VAL A 169 -15.46 0.63 14.27
N GLU A 170 -15.11 1.44 13.26
CA GLU A 170 -14.61 0.98 11.98
C GLU A 170 -13.31 1.71 11.67
N THR A 171 -12.23 0.97 11.43
CA THR A 171 -10.91 1.54 11.14
C THR A 171 -10.42 1.02 9.80
N THR A 172 -9.99 1.92 8.93
CA THR A 172 -9.46 1.53 7.63
C THR A 172 -8.05 0.95 7.78
N LYS A 173 -7.65 0.16 6.80
CA LYS A 173 -6.24 -0.22 6.67
C LYS A 173 -5.45 1.00 6.20
N PRO A 174 -4.20 1.17 6.69
CA PRO A 174 -3.37 2.26 6.19
C PRO A 174 -3.16 2.16 4.69
N SER A 175 -3.23 3.30 4.01
CA SER A 175 -2.95 3.40 2.59
C SER A 175 -1.83 4.39 2.34
N LYS A 176 -1.04 4.14 1.29
CA LYS A 176 0.12 4.96 1.00
C LYS A 176 -0.29 6.25 0.31
N GLN A 177 0.20 7.37 0.83
CA GLN A 177 0.01 8.69 0.23
C GLN A 177 1.03 8.94 -0.89
N SER A 178 0.85 10.01 -1.65
CA SER A 178 1.77 10.38 -2.72
C SER A 178 3.18 10.73 -2.23
N ASN A 179 3.31 11.10 -0.95
CA ASN A 179 4.59 11.43 -0.33
C ASN A 179 5.28 10.24 0.34
N ASN A 180 4.85 9.01 0.02
CA ASN A 180 5.35 7.75 0.58
C ASN A 180 5.02 7.52 2.06
N LYS A 181 4.35 8.43 2.72
CA LYS A 181 3.80 8.23 4.07
C LYS A 181 2.42 7.62 3.98
N TYR A 182 1.85 7.23 5.09
CA TYR A 182 0.57 6.53 5.14
C TYR A 182 -0.52 7.37 5.76
N ALA A 183 -1.76 7.06 5.41
CA ALA A 183 -2.96 7.63 6.00
C ALA A 183 -3.93 6.53 6.36
N ALA A 184 -4.73 6.76 7.38
CA ALA A 184 -5.81 5.90 7.80
C ALA A 184 -6.91 6.76 8.43
N SER A 185 -8.08 6.18 8.60
CA SER A 185 -9.16 6.84 9.31
C SER A 185 -9.88 5.85 10.20
N SER A 186 -10.45 6.35 11.29
CA SER A 186 -11.24 5.54 12.19
C SER A 186 -12.55 6.29 12.49
N TYR A 187 -13.64 5.55 12.55
CA TYR A 187 -14.98 6.08 12.70
C TYR A 187 -15.63 5.45 13.92
N LEU A 188 -16.26 6.29 14.74
CA LEU A 188 -17.06 5.82 15.86
C LEU A 188 -18.51 6.25 15.60
N SER A 189 -19.38 5.27 15.43
CA SER A 189 -20.82 5.51 15.20
C SER A 189 -21.60 5.44 16.51
N LEU A 190 -22.30 6.51 16.82
CA LEU A 190 -23.10 6.67 18.05
C LEU A 190 -24.49 7.14 17.68
N THR A 191 -25.42 7.00 18.62
CA THR A 191 -26.65 7.78 18.60
C THR A 191 -26.37 9.20 19.12
N SER A 192 -27.23 10.15 18.78
CA SER A 192 -27.07 11.51 19.32
C SER A 192 -27.17 11.52 20.85
N ASP A 193 -28.01 10.63 21.43
CA ASP A 193 -28.13 10.52 22.89
C ASP A 193 -26.86 10.04 23.55
N GLN A 194 -26.20 9.04 22.96
CA GLN A 194 -24.89 8.57 23.45
C GLN A 194 -23.86 9.68 23.41
N TRP A 195 -23.81 10.43 22.32
CA TRP A 195 -22.90 11.57 22.20
C TRP A 195 -23.11 12.60 23.29
N LYS A 196 -24.39 13.00 23.51
CA LYS A 196 -24.71 14.04 24.47
C LYS A 196 -24.59 13.59 25.92
N SER A 197 -24.67 12.29 26.20
CA SER A 197 -24.65 11.77 27.56
C SER A 197 -23.27 11.65 28.16
N HIS A 198 -22.22 11.82 27.36
CA HIS A 198 -20.83 11.76 27.82
C HIS A 198 -20.19 13.15 27.81
N LYS A 199 -19.20 13.34 28.67
CA LYS A 199 -18.45 14.61 28.75
C LYS A 199 -17.49 14.77 27.60
N SER A 200 -16.90 13.66 27.14
CA SER A 200 -15.93 13.70 26.05
C SER A 200 -15.75 12.33 25.41
N TYR A 201 -15.26 12.35 24.19
CA TYR A 201 -14.79 11.17 23.46
C TYR A 201 -13.38 11.43 22.98
N SER A 202 -12.57 10.38 22.96
CA SER A 202 -11.17 10.49 22.55
C SER A 202 -10.82 9.43 21.52
N CYS A 203 -9.98 9.81 20.57
CA CYS A 203 -9.31 8.92 19.63
C CYS A 203 -7.84 8.85 20.04
N GLN A 204 -7.38 7.64 20.37
CA GLN A 204 -5.97 7.38 20.71
C GLN A 204 -5.32 6.63 19.57
N VAL A 205 -4.23 7.18 19.04
CA VAL A 205 -3.48 6.57 17.94
C VAL A 205 -2.08 6.22 18.46
N THR A 206 -1.76 4.94 18.41
CA THR A 206 -0.44 4.45 18.81
C THR A 206 0.36 4.08 17.57
N HIS A 207 1.55 4.66 17.45
CA HIS A 207 2.46 4.44 16.34
C HIS A 207 3.87 4.27 16.90
N GLU A 208 4.52 3.15 16.63
CA GLU A 208 5.88 2.85 17.08
C GLU A 208 6.08 3.10 18.58
N GLY A 209 5.10 2.64 19.35
CA GLY A 209 5.15 2.76 20.82
C GLY A 209 4.78 4.13 21.39
N SER A 210 4.54 5.13 20.56
CA SER A 210 4.14 6.48 20.99
C SER A 210 2.66 6.69 20.67
N THR A 211 1.96 7.38 21.60
CA THR A 211 0.52 7.58 21.51
C THR A 211 0.19 9.06 21.36
N VAL A 212 -0.67 9.38 20.40
CA VAL A 212 -1.27 10.71 20.25
C VAL A 212 -2.76 10.57 20.54
N GLU A 213 -3.28 11.44 21.37
CA GLU A 213 -4.71 11.43 21.73
C GLU A 213 -5.34 12.78 21.38
N LYS A 214 -6.51 12.73 20.76
CA LYS A 214 -7.34 13.90 20.52
C LYS A 214 -8.69 13.68 21.18
N THR A 215 -9.30 14.75 21.65
CA THR A 215 -10.53 14.70 22.41
C THR A 215 -11.52 15.74 21.89
N VAL A 216 -12.77 15.34 21.81
CA VAL A 216 -13.89 16.23 21.48
C VAL A 216 -14.99 16.09 22.55
N ALA A 217 -15.77 17.15 22.69
CA ALA A 217 -16.83 17.19 23.68
C ALA A 217 -18.11 17.79 23.08
N PRO A 218 -19.30 17.37 23.54
CA PRO A 218 -20.55 18.00 23.11
C PRO A 218 -20.57 19.48 23.49
N ALA A 219 -21.19 20.29 22.64
CA ALA A 219 -21.43 21.70 22.92
C ALA A 219 -22.45 21.85 24.07
N GLU A 220 -22.24 22.82 24.93
CA GLU A 220 -23.15 23.14 26.03
C GLU A 220 -24.39 23.92 25.55
#